data_581bbddae816fffe86973156d80854e0
#
_entry.id   581bbddae816fffe86973156d80854e0
#
_cell.length_a   1.000
_cell.length_b   1.000
_cell.length_c   1.000
_cell.angle_alpha   90.00
_cell.angle_beta   90.00
_cell.angle_gamma   90.00
#
_symmetry.space_group_name_H-M   'P 1'
#
loop_
_entity.id
_entity.type
_entity.pdbx_description
1 polymer ?
#
loop_
_entity_poly.entity_id
_entity_poly.type
_entity_poly.pdbx_seq_one_letter_code
_entity_poly.pdbx_strand_id
1 'polypeptide(L)'
;LTLALKLVGIKKGDEVITPPNSFISSTSSIIHLGAKPVFVDIAEDQNIDANKIEKKITKKTKAIMPVHLTGRVCEMNEIIKISKKYKIPVIEDAAQSIGSKYYGKLAGSIGDIGCFSTHPLKNLNACGDGGFLTTNNKQYYILAKSLQNNGMLGRNEVKHFGYLSRMDVLQASILDYRLDKLDEVIKI
;
A
#
# COMPACT_ATOMS: atom_id res chain seq x y z
N LEU A 1 2.31 2.06 4.50
CA LEU A 1 2.83 2.71 3.28
C LEU A 1 4.35 2.85 3.32
N THR A 2 4.96 3.50 4.34
CA THR A 2 6.42 3.68 4.45
C THR A 2 7.18 2.36 4.32
N LEU A 3 6.71 1.30 5.01
CA LEU A 3 7.34 -0.03 4.93
C LEU A 3 7.25 -0.60 3.50
N ALA A 4 6.10 -0.49 2.84
CA ALA A 4 5.92 -0.96 1.46
C ALA A 4 6.85 -0.24 0.47
N LEU A 5 6.98 1.09 0.60
CA LEU A 5 7.92 1.88 -0.19
C LEU A 5 9.38 1.44 0.05
N LYS A 6 9.75 1.13 1.30
CA LYS A 6 11.07 0.57 1.65
C LYS A 6 11.30 -0.79 0.99
N LEU A 7 10.29 -1.67 0.98
CA LEU A 7 10.38 -3.01 0.39
C LEU A 7 10.73 -2.97 -1.11
N VAL A 8 10.17 -2.00 -1.84
CA VAL A 8 10.49 -1.80 -3.26
C VAL A 8 11.74 -0.95 -3.50
N GLY A 9 12.47 -0.59 -2.44
CA GLY A 9 13.78 0.06 -2.52
C GLY A 9 13.74 1.58 -2.68
N ILE A 10 12.63 2.25 -2.34
CA ILE A 10 12.54 3.72 -2.40
C ILE A 10 13.53 4.35 -1.43
N LYS A 11 14.24 5.35 -1.92
CA LYS A 11 15.26 6.12 -1.19
C LYS A 11 15.23 7.60 -1.57
N LYS A 12 16.05 8.39 -0.87
CA LYS A 12 16.18 9.84 -1.11
C LYS A 12 16.47 10.14 -2.59
N GLY A 13 15.68 11.02 -3.16
CA GLY A 13 15.80 11.49 -4.54
C GLY A 13 15.01 10.68 -5.57
N ASP A 14 14.46 9.53 -5.20
CA ASP A 14 13.55 8.77 -6.06
C ASP A 14 12.20 9.49 -6.19
N GLU A 15 11.44 9.15 -7.23
CA GLU A 15 10.10 9.66 -7.48
C GLU A 15 9.07 8.53 -7.34
N VAL A 16 7.94 8.85 -6.71
CA VAL A 16 6.78 7.95 -6.59
C VAL A 16 5.56 8.65 -7.16
N ILE A 17 4.94 8.04 -8.16
CA ILE A 17 3.71 8.54 -8.77
C ILE A 17 2.51 8.19 -7.88
N THR A 18 1.67 9.18 -7.55
CA THR A 18 0.47 9.00 -6.71
C THR A 18 -0.57 10.11 -7.06
N PRO A 19 -1.86 9.93 -6.76
CA PRO A 19 -2.83 11.01 -6.94
C PRO A 19 -2.69 12.07 -5.84
N PRO A 20 -3.08 13.33 -6.09
CA PRO A 20 -3.19 14.36 -5.04
C PRO A 20 -4.41 14.15 -4.15
N ASN A 21 -5.45 13.52 -4.67
CA ASN A 21 -6.72 13.27 -3.97
C ASN A 21 -6.61 12.03 -3.08
N SER A 22 -6.07 12.19 -1.88
CA SER A 22 -5.88 11.14 -0.90
C SER A 22 -5.72 11.72 0.50
N PHE A 23 -5.78 10.85 1.51
CA PHE A 23 -5.33 11.23 2.86
C PHE A 23 -3.81 11.51 2.84
N ILE A 24 -3.38 12.46 3.65
CA ILE A 24 -1.99 12.95 3.67
C ILE A 24 -0.95 11.83 3.84
N SER A 25 -1.30 10.71 4.48
CA SER A 25 -0.37 9.59 4.71
C SER A 25 0.20 8.99 3.43
N SER A 26 -0.55 9.00 2.32
CA SER A 26 -0.03 8.54 1.02
C SER A 26 1.17 9.38 0.59
N THR A 27 1.08 10.71 0.70
CA THR A 27 2.15 11.63 0.33
C THR A 27 3.26 11.69 1.38
N SER A 28 2.91 11.76 2.67
CA SER A 28 3.90 11.88 3.75
C SER A 28 4.80 10.65 3.86
N SER A 29 4.29 9.45 3.58
CA SER A 29 5.09 8.23 3.57
C SER A 29 6.23 8.27 2.54
N ILE A 30 6.00 8.92 1.38
CA ILE A 30 7.01 9.12 0.34
C ILE A 30 8.06 10.13 0.83
N ILE A 31 7.61 11.25 1.39
CA ILE A 31 8.47 12.33 1.87
C ILE A 31 9.35 11.86 3.04
N HIS A 32 8.83 11.04 3.94
CA HIS A 32 9.60 10.48 5.06
C HIS A 32 10.81 9.63 4.61
N LEU A 33 10.79 9.09 3.41
CA LEU A 33 11.93 8.38 2.81
C LEU A 33 12.87 9.31 2.03
N GLY A 34 12.62 10.64 2.03
CA GLY A 34 13.36 11.61 1.23
C GLY A 34 13.09 11.52 -0.26
N ALA A 35 12.06 10.77 -0.67
CA ALA A 35 11.60 10.68 -2.04
C ALA A 35 10.62 11.80 -2.37
N LYS A 36 10.37 12.00 -3.67
CA LYS A 36 9.48 13.05 -4.18
C LYS A 36 8.16 12.44 -4.65
N PRO A 37 7.01 12.86 -4.14
CA PRO A 37 5.73 12.53 -4.74
C PRO A 37 5.59 13.25 -6.08
N VAL A 38 5.19 12.51 -7.12
CA VAL A 38 4.86 13.03 -8.44
C VAL A 38 3.36 12.88 -8.64
N PHE A 39 2.65 13.98 -8.60
CA PHE A 39 1.21 13.95 -8.69
C PHE A 39 0.74 13.77 -10.13
N VAL A 40 -0.18 12.84 -10.30
CA VAL A 40 -1.00 12.64 -11.49
C VAL A 40 -2.43 12.97 -11.12
N ASP A 41 -3.06 13.78 -11.95
CA ASP A 41 -4.44 14.21 -11.77
C ASP A 41 -5.42 13.03 -11.71
N ILE A 42 -6.61 13.28 -11.22
CA ILE A 42 -7.68 12.29 -11.09
C ILE A 42 -8.55 12.23 -12.33
N ALA A 43 -9.21 11.10 -12.51
CA ALA A 43 -10.28 10.90 -13.47
C ALA A 43 -11.66 11.27 -12.85
N GLU A 44 -12.74 11.09 -13.59
CA GLU A 44 -14.10 11.38 -13.12
C GLU A 44 -14.51 10.55 -11.90
N ASP A 45 -13.93 9.36 -11.76
CA ASP A 45 -14.15 8.46 -10.63
C ASP A 45 -13.39 8.86 -9.36
N GLN A 46 -12.68 9.98 -9.37
CA GLN A 46 -11.85 10.54 -8.28
C GLN A 46 -10.57 9.75 -7.99
N ASN A 47 -10.29 8.68 -8.68
CA ASN A 47 -9.03 7.95 -8.61
C ASN A 47 -8.00 8.53 -9.59
N ILE A 48 -6.73 8.08 -9.44
CA ILE A 48 -5.66 8.48 -10.36
C ILE A 48 -6.03 8.17 -11.81
N ASP A 49 -5.88 9.15 -12.70
CA ASP A 49 -6.09 8.97 -14.14
C ASP A 49 -4.93 8.14 -14.74
N ALA A 50 -5.19 6.87 -14.99
CA ALA A 50 -4.19 5.95 -15.52
C ALA A 50 -3.60 6.42 -16.87
N ASN A 51 -4.39 7.15 -17.70
CA ASN A 51 -3.93 7.67 -19.00
C ASN A 51 -2.90 8.79 -18.88
N LYS A 52 -2.82 9.42 -17.71
CA LYS A 52 -1.87 10.51 -17.45
C LYS A 52 -0.57 10.03 -16.78
N ILE A 53 -0.53 8.79 -16.26
CA ILE A 53 0.63 8.26 -15.52
C ILE A 53 1.88 8.24 -16.40
N GLU A 54 1.78 7.68 -17.61
CA GLU A 54 2.94 7.45 -18.48
C GLU A 54 3.71 8.74 -18.78
N LYS A 55 3.01 9.87 -18.96
CA LYS A 55 3.60 11.19 -19.23
C LYS A 55 4.42 11.75 -18.06
N LYS A 56 4.24 11.20 -16.85
CA LYS A 56 4.94 11.65 -15.64
C LYS A 56 6.11 10.74 -15.26
N ILE A 57 6.30 9.64 -15.97
CA ILE A 57 7.42 8.72 -15.72
C ILE A 57 8.74 9.35 -16.13
N THR A 58 9.70 9.34 -15.23
CA THR A 58 11.09 9.76 -15.45
C THR A 58 12.07 8.63 -15.11
N LYS A 59 13.35 8.83 -15.34
CA LYS A 59 14.40 7.89 -14.88
C LYS A 59 14.47 7.73 -13.35
N LYS A 60 13.91 8.70 -12.62
CA LYS A 60 13.83 8.69 -11.15
C LYS A 60 12.57 8.01 -10.61
N THR A 61 11.58 7.76 -11.43
CA THR A 61 10.34 7.08 -11.01
C THR A 61 10.65 5.64 -10.62
N LYS A 62 10.35 5.27 -9.38
CA LYS A 62 10.67 3.97 -8.79
C LYS A 62 9.45 3.21 -8.25
N ALA A 63 8.29 3.86 -8.14
CA ALA A 63 7.03 3.20 -7.83
C ALA A 63 5.84 3.99 -8.38
N ILE A 64 4.73 3.28 -8.60
CA ILE A 64 3.40 3.85 -8.81
C ILE A 64 2.56 3.44 -7.60
N MET A 65 1.95 4.43 -6.94
CA MET A 65 1.12 4.19 -5.76
C MET A 65 -0.30 4.74 -5.99
N PRO A 66 -1.17 3.96 -6.66
CA PRO A 66 -2.58 4.29 -6.76
C PRO A 66 -3.25 4.22 -5.39
N VAL A 67 -4.27 5.04 -5.19
CA VAL A 67 -5.10 5.06 -3.99
C VAL A 67 -6.51 4.66 -4.38
N HIS A 68 -7.05 3.62 -3.78
CA HIS A 68 -8.42 3.14 -4.00
C HIS A 68 -9.37 3.94 -3.13
N LEU A 69 -9.69 5.15 -3.60
CA LEU A 69 -10.43 6.13 -2.82
C LEU A 69 -11.87 5.66 -2.55
N THR A 70 -12.32 5.79 -1.31
CA THR A 70 -13.67 5.43 -0.85
C THR A 70 -14.11 4.00 -1.19
N GLY A 71 -13.16 3.08 -1.39
CA GLY A 71 -13.43 1.69 -1.73
C GLY A 71 -13.51 1.41 -3.24
N ARG A 72 -13.48 2.44 -4.09
CA ARG A 72 -13.45 2.27 -5.55
C ARG A 72 -12.04 1.91 -6.00
N VAL A 73 -11.88 0.77 -6.63
CA VAL A 73 -10.57 0.33 -7.13
C VAL A 73 -10.20 1.11 -8.39
N CYS A 74 -8.96 1.58 -8.47
CA CYS A 74 -8.41 2.27 -9.65
C CYS A 74 -8.43 1.37 -10.89
N GLU A 75 -8.27 1.97 -12.08
CA GLU A 75 -8.11 1.26 -13.36
C GLU A 75 -6.79 0.44 -13.39
N MET A 76 -6.77 -0.63 -12.61
CA MET A 76 -5.56 -1.43 -12.35
C MET A 76 -5.02 -2.11 -13.59
N ASN A 77 -5.84 -2.48 -14.57
CA ASN A 77 -5.36 -3.10 -15.81
C ASN A 77 -4.39 -2.17 -16.56
N GLU A 78 -4.73 -0.89 -16.71
CA GLU A 78 -3.88 0.09 -17.38
C GLU A 78 -2.65 0.42 -16.52
N ILE A 79 -2.82 0.55 -15.20
CA ILE A 79 -1.69 0.79 -14.27
C ILE A 79 -0.68 -0.35 -14.33
N ILE A 80 -1.13 -1.61 -14.30
CA ILE A 80 -0.25 -2.79 -14.38
C ILE A 80 0.42 -2.90 -15.76
N LYS A 81 -0.26 -2.53 -16.85
CA LYS A 81 0.33 -2.47 -18.17
C LYS A 81 1.50 -1.47 -18.24
N ILE A 82 1.31 -0.28 -17.66
CA ILE A 82 2.38 0.74 -17.55
C ILE A 82 3.51 0.23 -16.67
N SER A 83 3.20 -0.32 -15.50
CA SER A 83 4.16 -0.92 -14.56
C SER A 83 5.07 -1.94 -15.26
N LYS A 84 4.48 -2.88 -16.00
CA LYS A 84 5.23 -3.89 -16.75
C LYS A 84 6.11 -3.29 -17.84
N LYS A 85 5.60 -2.32 -18.60
CA LYS A 85 6.34 -1.62 -19.66
C LYS A 85 7.60 -0.94 -19.14
N TYR A 86 7.50 -0.29 -17.98
CA TYR A 86 8.59 0.49 -17.39
C TYR A 86 9.35 -0.27 -16.29
N LYS A 87 8.91 -1.48 -15.93
CA LYS A 87 9.46 -2.30 -14.84
C LYS A 87 9.45 -1.54 -13.50
N ILE A 88 8.35 -0.86 -13.21
CA ILE A 88 8.15 -0.06 -12.00
C ILE A 88 7.11 -0.77 -11.13
N PRO A 89 7.40 -1.09 -9.85
CA PRO A 89 6.46 -1.75 -8.96
C PRO A 89 5.23 -0.90 -8.66
N VAL A 90 4.11 -1.57 -8.38
CA VAL A 90 2.85 -0.96 -7.96
C VAL A 90 2.57 -1.27 -6.50
N ILE A 91 2.36 -0.22 -5.71
CA ILE A 91 1.94 -0.30 -4.31
C ILE A 91 0.49 0.20 -4.24
N GLU A 92 -0.44 -0.69 -3.94
CA GLU A 92 -1.84 -0.29 -3.77
C GLU A 92 -2.04 0.33 -2.38
N ASP A 93 -2.42 1.60 -2.31
CA ASP A 93 -2.98 2.17 -1.10
C ASP A 93 -4.45 1.75 -1.01
N ALA A 94 -4.67 0.63 -0.34
CA ALA A 94 -5.97 -0.01 -0.15
C ALA A 94 -6.59 0.32 1.22
N ALA A 95 -6.16 1.42 1.85
CA ALA A 95 -6.58 1.82 3.20
C ALA A 95 -8.10 2.03 3.34
N GLN A 96 -8.83 2.15 2.24
CA GLN A 96 -10.28 2.37 2.22
C GLN A 96 -11.04 1.28 1.43
N SER A 97 -10.35 0.21 0.97
CA SER A 97 -10.91 -0.72 -0.01
C SER A 97 -10.86 -2.18 0.40
N ILE A 98 -10.88 -2.46 1.71
CA ILE A 98 -10.97 -3.86 2.20
C ILE A 98 -12.23 -4.52 1.63
N GLY A 99 -12.07 -5.70 1.01
CA GLY A 99 -13.16 -6.45 0.38
C GLY A 99 -13.58 -5.96 -1.01
N SER A 100 -13.14 -4.79 -1.45
CA SER A 100 -13.42 -4.29 -2.81
C SER A 100 -12.77 -5.18 -3.86
N LYS A 101 -13.43 -5.28 -5.03
CA LYS A 101 -12.96 -6.14 -6.13
C LYS A 101 -12.87 -5.37 -7.44
N TYR A 102 -11.88 -5.74 -8.25
CA TYR A 102 -11.69 -5.28 -9.61
C TYR A 102 -11.55 -6.49 -10.53
N TYR A 103 -12.55 -6.72 -11.40
CA TYR A 103 -12.67 -7.93 -12.23
C TYR A 103 -12.43 -9.23 -11.45
N GLY A 104 -13.07 -9.35 -10.27
CA GLY A 104 -13.01 -10.53 -9.41
C GLY A 104 -11.76 -10.64 -8.53
N LYS A 105 -10.74 -9.78 -8.71
CA LYS A 105 -9.55 -9.75 -7.87
C LYS A 105 -9.75 -8.76 -6.72
N LEU A 106 -9.35 -9.13 -5.52
CA LEU A 106 -9.41 -8.25 -4.35
C LEU A 106 -8.44 -7.08 -4.47
N ALA A 107 -8.87 -5.89 -4.08
CA ALA A 107 -7.99 -4.74 -3.88
C ALA A 107 -6.83 -5.12 -2.93
N GLY A 108 -5.64 -4.61 -3.19
CA GLY A 108 -4.43 -4.96 -2.44
C GLY A 108 -3.80 -6.29 -2.81
N SER A 109 -4.34 -7.00 -3.85
CA SER A 109 -3.76 -8.24 -4.38
C SER A 109 -3.38 -8.16 -5.86
N ILE A 110 -3.54 -6.99 -6.49
CA ILE A 110 -3.39 -6.79 -7.92
C ILE A 110 -1.99 -6.27 -8.26
N GLY A 111 -1.49 -5.34 -7.46
CA GLY A 111 -0.12 -4.82 -7.54
C GLY A 111 0.90 -5.74 -6.86
N ASP A 112 2.10 -5.23 -6.64
CA ASP A 112 3.18 -5.97 -5.98
C ASP A 112 2.99 -6.03 -4.46
N ILE A 113 2.45 -4.95 -3.87
CA ILE A 113 2.17 -4.82 -2.44
C ILE A 113 0.85 -4.08 -2.25
N GLY A 114 -0.04 -4.62 -1.42
CA GLY A 114 -1.22 -3.92 -0.91
C GLY A 114 -0.98 -3.38 0.49
N CYS A 115 -1.50 -2.19 0.79
CA CYS A 115 -1.39 -1.54 2.09
C CYS A 115 -2.78 -1.25 2.64
N PHE A 116 -3.08 -1.77 3.82
CA PHE A 116 -4.37 -1.61 4.48
C PHE A 116 -4.21 -0.87 5.79
N SER A 117 -5.19 -0.03 6.11
CA SER A 117 -5.32 0.61 7.41
C SER A 117 -6.42 -0.09 8.21
N THR A 118 -6.15 -0.30 9.49
CA THR A 118 -7.14 -0.80 10.46
C THR A 118 -7.46 0.26 11.52
N HIS A 119 -7.22 1.54 11.19
CA HIS A 119 -7.62 2.67 12.04
C HIS A 119 -9.12 2.57 12.40
N PRO A 120 -9.56 3.05 13.59
CA PRO A 120 -10.94 2.90 14.07
C PRO A 120 -12.05 3.37 13.11
N LEU A 121 -11.77 4.26 12.18
CA LEU A 121 -12.70 4.74 11.16
C LEU A 121 -12.72 3.92 9.86
N LYS A 122 -12.03 2.76 9.81
CA LYS A 122 -12.00 1.90 8.62
C LYS A 122 -13.01 0.77 8.72
N ASN A 123 -13.40 0.19 7.58
CA ASN A 123 -14.42 -0.87 7.52
C ASN A 123 -14.00 -2.12 8.29
N LEU A 124 -12.73 -2.53 8.19
CA LEU A 124 -12.11 -3.48 9.10
C LEU A 124 -11.23 -2.68 10.07
N ASN A 125 -11.69 -2.48 11.29
CA ASN A 125 -11.04 -1.59 12.24
C ASN A 125 -10.62 -2.27 13.53
N ALA A 126 -9.51 -1.81 14.09
CA ALA A 126 -9.03 -2.10 15.43
C ALA A 126 -9.57 -1.07 16.44
N CYS A 127 -9.21 -1.20 17.71
CA CYS A 127 -9.48 -0.21 18.76
C CYS A 127 -8.34 0.80 18.92
N GLY A 128 -7.54 1.03 17.86
CA GLY A 128 -6.40 1.93 17.82
C GLY A 128 -5.77 1.91 16.43
N ASP A 129 -4.65 2.61 16.28
CA ASP A 129 -3.91 2.61 15.03
C ASP A 129 -3.37 1.23 14.69
N GLY A 130 -3.43 0.89 13.39
CA GLY A 130 -2.93 -0.36 12.88
C GLY A 130 -3.04 -0.46 11.37
N GLY A 131 -2.53 -1.55 10.85
CA GLY A 131 -2.58 -1.87 9.43
C GLY A 131 -1.77 -3.11 9.10
N PHE A 132 -1.91 -3.56 7.88
CA PHE A 132 -1.17 -4.72 7.38
C PHE A 132 -0.82 -4.55 5.91
N LEU A 133 0.14 -5.36 5.45
CA LEU A 133 0.56 -5.45 4.06
C LEU A 133 0.18 -6.81 3.50
N THR A 134 -0.15 -6.83 2.21
CA THR A 134 -0.33 -8.05 1.42
C THR A 134 0.66 -8.08 0.27
N THR A 135 1.19 -9.25 -0.06
CA THR A 135 2.03 -9.47 -1.23
C THR A 135 2.05 -10.93 -1.63
N ASN A 136 2.13 -11.18 -2.93
CA ASN A 136 2.38 -12.51 -3.49
C ASN A 136 3.88 -12.80 -3.68
N ASN A 137 4.76 -11.83 -3.38
CA ASN A 137 6.20 -11.98 -3.50
C ASN A 137 6.83 -12.45 -2.19
N LYS A 138 7.35 -13.69 -2.18
CA LYS A 138 7.99 -14.29 -1.00
C LYS A 138 9.17 -13.46 -0.47
N GLN A 139 9.93 -12.81 -1.35
CA GLN A 139 11.07 -11.98 -0.93
C GLN A 139 10.60 -10.72 -0.19
N TYR A 140 9.55 -10.05 -0.70
CA TYR A 140 8.93 -8.92 0.00
C TYR A 140 8.36 -9.34 1.34
N TYR A 141 7.71 -10.51 1.42
CA TYR A 141 7.19 -11.03 2.68
C TYR A 141 8.30 -11.23 3.73
N ILE A 142 9.39 -11.92 3.35
CA ILE A 142 10.52 -12.18 4.28
C ILE A 142 11.16 -10.86 4.74
N LEU A 143 11.39 -9.94 3.81
CA LEU A 143 11.98 -8.64 4.12
C LEU A 143 11.05 -7.78 4.98
N ALA A 144 9.73 -7.81 4.73
CA ALA A 144 8.75 -7.11 5.54
C ALA A 144 8.75 -7.61 6.99
N LYS A 145 8.78 -8.95 7.18
CA LYS A 145 8.84 -9.57 8.52
C LYS A 145 10.07 -9.14 9.30
N SER A 146 11.22 -9.00 8.64
CA SER A 146 12.43 -8.49 9.26
C SER A 146 12.32 -6.99 9.56
N LEU A 147 12.00 -6.17 8.56
CA LEU A 147 11.97 -4.71 8.68
C LEU A 147 10.96 -4.22 9.74
N GLN A 148 9.78 -4.84 9.85
CA GLN A 148 8.78 -4.47 10.86
C GLN A 148 9.24 -4.77 12.29
N ASN A 149 10.26 -5.61 12.46
CA ASN A 149 10.79 -6.04 13.76
C ASN A 149 12.27 -5.63 13.91
N ASN A 150 12.56 -4.36 13.75
CA ASN A 150 13.91 -3.76 13.91
C ASN A 150 14.99 -4.36 12.98
N GLY A 151 14.61 -5.03 11.89
CA GLY A 151 15.54 -5.70 10.98
C GLY A 151 16.02 -7.08 11.46
N MET A 152 15.37 -7.63 12.48
CA MET A 152 15.71 -8.94 13.05
C MET A 152 15.22 -10.08 12.16
N LEU A 153 16.06 -11.08 11.94
CA LEU A 153 15.70 -12.35 11.32
C LEU A 153 15.46 -13.46 12.34
N GLY A 154 15.98 -13.29 13.52
CA GLY A 154 15.86 -14.19 14.66
C GLY A 154 16.10 -13.40 15.95
N ARG A 155 16.21 -14.12 17.07
CA ARG A 155 16.30 -13.47 18.39
C ARG A 155 17.56 -12.62 18.57
N ASN A 156 18.67 -12.98 17.91
CA ASN A 156 19.99 -12.36 18.11
C ASN A 156 20.65 -11.93 16.79
N GLU A 157 19.95 -11.95 15.67
CA GLU A 157 20.50 -11.60 14.37
C GLU A 157 19.77 -10.42 13.76
N VAL A 158 20.47 -9.30 13.55
CA VAL A 158 19.97 -8.10 12.87
C VAL A 158 20.71 -7.93 11.55
N LYS A 159 19.98 -8.00 10.44
CA LYS A 159 20.57 -7.82 9.08
C LYS A 159 20.41 -6.41 8.53
N HIS A 160 19.40 -5.69 8.98
CA HIS A 160 19.05 -4.37 8.46
C HIS A 160 18.64 -3.45 9.59
N PHE A 161 18.75 -2.15 9.40
CA PHE A 161 18.06 -1.20 10.27
C PHE A 161 16.58 -1.16 9.86
N GLY A 162 15.74 -1.72 10.71
CA GLY A 162 14.29 -1.81 10.51
C GLY A 162 13.51 -0.80 11.35
N TYR A 163 12.25 -1.09 11.53
CA TYR A 163 11.30 -0.28 12.28
C TYR A 163 10.66 -1.12 13.38
N LEU A 164 10.16 -0.49 14.41
CA LEU A 164 9.20 -1.10 15.31
C LEU A 164 7.80 -0.83 14.73
N SER A 165 7.29 -1.76 13.92
CA SER A 165 6.00 -1.63 13.21
C SER A 165 5.22 -2.95 13.30
N ARG A 166 5.06 -3.44 14.53
CA ARG A 166 4.28 -4.63 14.83
C ARG A 166 2.87 -4.23 15.24
N MET A 167 1.92 -5.12 15.02
CA MET A 167 0.58 -4.99 15.57
C MET A 167 0.53 -5.58 16.98
N ASP A 168 -0.06 -4.88 17.92
CA ASP A 168 -0.29 -5.39 19.28
C ASP A 168 -1.29 -6.54 19.25
N VAL A 169 -1.07 -7.54 20.11
CA VAL A 169 -1.90 -8.76 20.16
C VAL A 169 -3.37 -8.44 20.43
N LEU A 170 -3.66 -7.46 21.29
CA LEU A 170 -5.03 -7.02 21.57
C LEU A 170 -5.74 -6.52 20.31
N GLN A 171 -5.05 -5.70 19.50
CA GLN A 171 -5.59 -5.21 18.23
C GLN A 171 -5.78 -6.35 17.23
N ALA A 172 -4.82 -7.26 17.15
CA ALA A 172 -4.90 -8.43 16.28
C ALA A 172 -6.11 -9.33 16.65
N SER A 173 -6.35 -9.56 17.93
CA SER A 173 -7.51 -10.36 18.41
C SER A 173 -8.86 -9.73 18.06
N ILE A 174 -8.95 -8.39 18.15
CA ILE A 174 -10.16 -7.65 17.75
C ILE A 174 -10.37 -7.76 16.24
N LEU A 175 -9.30 -7.63 15.45
CA LEU A 175 -9.37 -7.73 14.00
C LEU A 175 -9.73 -9.13 13.54
N ASP A 176 -9.21 -10.17 14.20
CA ASP A 176 -9.54 -11.57 13.92
C ASP A 176 -11.03 -11.82 14.08
N TYR A 177 -11.60 -11.43 15.22
CA TYR A 177 -13.04 -11.51 15.47
C TYR A 177 -13.90 -10.75 14.46
N ARG A 178 -13.44 -9.55 14.02
CA ARG A 178 -14.15 -8.73 13.04
C ARG A 178 -14.01 -9.23 11.62
N LEU A 179 -12.88 -9.87 11.31
CA LEU A 179 -12.61 -10.43 9.99
C LEU A 179 -13.61 -11.55 9.67
N ASP A 180 -13.96 -12.38 10.63
CA ASP A 180 -14.96 -13.45 10.47
C ASP A 180 -16.34 -12.92 10.07
N LYS A 181 -16.64 -11.65 10.41
CA LYS A 181 -17.92 -10.99 10.11
C LYS A 181 -17.84 -10.01 8.93
N LEU A 182 -16.66 -9.84 8.35
CA LEU A 182 -16.42 -8.81 7.33
C LEU A 182 -17.33 -8.98 6.11
N ASP A 183 -17.55 -10.20 5.64
CA ASP A 183 -18.40 -10.47 4.49
C ASP A 183 -19.86 -10.11 4.71
N GLU A 184 -20.34 -10.20 5.97
CA GLU A 184 -21.69 -9.77 6.35
C GLU A 184 -21.79 -8.23 6.31
N VAL A 185 -20.77 -7.55 6.84
CA VAL A 185 -20.70 -6.07 6.88
C VAL A 185 -20.60 -5.48 5.47
N ILE A 186 -19.88 -6.12 4.57
CA ILE A 186 -19.71 -5.63 3.17
C ILE A 186 -21.01 -5.80 2.35
N LYS A 187 -21.89 -6.72 2.70
CA LYS A 187 -23.16 -6.97 1.99
C LYS A 187 -24.26 -5.96 2.32
N ILE A 188 -24.09 -5.13 3.34
CA ILE A 188 -25.03 -4.08 3.74
C ILE A 188 -24.79 -2.85 2.85
#